data_c1f33854d179946b4256cbc867d148f3
#
_entry.id   c1f33854d179946b4256cbc867d148f3
#
_cell.length_a   1.000
_cell.length_b   1.000
_cell.length_c   1.000
_cell.angle_alpha   90.00
_cell.angle_beta   90.00
_cell.angle_gamma   90.00
#
_symmetry.space_group_name_H-M   'P 1'
#
loop_
_entity.id
_entity.type
_entity.pdbx_description
1 polymer ?
#
loop_
_entity_poly.entity_id
_entity_poly.type
_entity_poly.pdbx_seq_one_letter_code
_entity_poly.pdbx_strand_id
1 'polypeptide(L)'
;LDGYRHKAFLMTKIDGRTRKSAARQIDESLRRLQTDYVDLMQIHEIIRMDDPDRVFAPGGALEAMTEARQAGKVRYIGFTGHKSPEVHLKMLKTADANGFRFDAVQMPLNVMDAHFESFEKQVLPVLVKEGIGILGMKPMGSAPILQSELVTPQECLRYAMSLPVSVVITG
;
A
#
# COMPACT_ATOMS: atom_id res chain seq x y z
N LEU A 1 6.34 -14.67 -15.80
CA LEU A 1 7.65 -14.04 -15.45
C LEU A 1 8.85 -14.93 -15.79
N ASP A 2 8.65 -15.89 -16.69
CA ASP A 2 9.68 -16.85 -17.08
C ASP A 2 10.97 -16.12 -17.54
N GLY A 3 12.08 -16.41 -16.86
CA GLY A 3 13.38 -15.77 -17.10
C GLY A 3 13.51 -14.30 -16.66
N TYR A 4 12.44 -13.63 -16.21
CA TYR A 4 12.46 -12.20 -15.86
C TYR A 4 12.15 -11.90 -14.40
N ARG A 5 11.82 -12.89 -13.58
CA ARG A 5 11.41 -12.66 -12.18
C ARG A 5 12.43 -11.83 -11.40
N HIS A 6 13.70 -12.12 -11.55
CA HIS A 6 14.79 -11.42 -10.87
C HIS A 6 15.05 -9.97 -11.34
N LYS A 7 14.45 -9.59 -12.49
CA LYS A 7 14.54 -8.22 -13.05
C LYS A 7 13.33 -7.35 -12.74
N ALA A 8 12.28 -7.94 -12.12
CA ALA A 8 11.04 -7.25 -11.82
C ALA A 8 10.85 -7.09 -10.31
N PHE A 9 10.43 -5.90 -9.88
CA PHE A 9 9.90 -5.70 -8.54
C PHE A 9 8.41 -6.08 -8.56
N LEU A 10 8.10 -7.25 -7.98
CA LEU A 10 6.76 -7.81 -8.00
C LEU A 10 6.02 -7.50 -6.71
N MET A 11 4.84 -6.89 -6.81
CA MET A 11 4.02 -6.59 -5.66
C MET A 11 2.59 -7.08 -5.84
N THR A 12 1.98 -7.52 -4.74
CA THR A 12 0.56 -7.91 -4.68
C THR A 12 -0.04 -7.60 -3.31
N LYS A 13 -1.29 -8.02 -3.10
CA LYS A 13 -2.09 -7.65 -1.93
C LYS A 13 -2.83 -8.85 -1.36
N ILE A 14 -3.18 -8.76 -0.07
CA ILE A 14 -4.08 -9.69 0.64
C ILE A 14 -5.23 -8.91 1.27
N ASP A 15 -6.42 -9.47 1.29
CA ASP A 15 -7.62 -8.90 1.94
C ASP A 15 -7.86 -9.49 3.34
N GLY A 16 -7.25 -10.65 3.62
CA GLY A 16 -7.43 -11.36 4.88
C GLY A 16 -6.98 -10.53 6.09
N ARG A 17 -7.81 -10.47 7.13
CA ARG A 17 -7.48 -9.79 8.40
C ARG A 17 -7.06 -10.75 9.51
N THR A 18 -7.20 -12.05 9.30
CA THR A 18 -6.74 -13.08 10.25
C THR A 18 -5.48 -13.77 9.71
N ARG A 19 -4.63 -14.28 10.60
CA ARG A 19 -3.43 -15.05 10.25
C ARG A 19 -3.74 -16.18 9.26
N LYS A 20 -4.81 -16.96 9.52
CA LYS A 20 -5.21 -18.07 8.65
C LYS A 20 -5.60 -17.60 7.23
N SER A 21 -6.41 -16.55 7.12
CA SER A 21 -6.84 -16.04 5.81
C SER A 21 -5.69 -15.38 5.06
N ALA A 22 -4.85 -14.62 5.74
CA ALA A 22 -3.68 -13.97 5.18
C ALA A 22 -2.67 -14.99 4.65
N ALA A 23 -2.29 -15.99 5.46
CA ALA A 23 -1.35 -17.04 5.04
C ALA A 23 -1.85 -17.77 3.78
N ARG A 24 -3.13 -18.17 3.74
CA ARG A 24 -3.72 -18.80 2.56
C ARG A 24 -3.63 -17.91 1.32
N GLN A 25 -3.92 -16.62 1.44
CA GLN A 25 -3.89 -15.69 0.31
C GLN A 25 -2.47 -15.40 -0.17
N ILE A 26 -1.49 -15.39 0.72
CA ILE A 26 -0.07 -15.29 0.35
C ILE A 26 0.31 -16.51 -0.51
N ASP A 27 0.07 -17.73 -0.02
CA ASP A 27 0.41 -18.96 -0.75
C ASP A 27 -0.33 -19.05 -2.09
N GLU A 28 -1.61 -18.68 -2.13
CA GLU A 28 -2.38 -18.64 -3.36
C GLU A 28 -1.83 -17.62 -4.37
N SER A 29 -1.41 -16.45 -3.92
CA SER A 29 -0.78 -15.43 -4.76
C SER A 29 0.51 -15.93 -5.38
N LEU A 30 1.39 -16.55 -4.60
CA LEU A 30 2.64 -17.13 -5.09
C LEU A 30 2.39 -18.22 -6.13
N ARG A 31 1.45 -19.12 -5.85
CA ARG A 31 1.04 -20.19 -6.78
C ARG A 31 0.51 -19.62 -8.11
N ARG A 32 -0.37 -18.61 -8.08
CA ARG A 32 -0.93 -17.98 -9.28
C ARG A 32 0.12 -17.21 -10.07
N LEU A 33 1.05 -16.56 -9.40
CA LEU A 33 2.14 -15.81 -10.00
C LEU A 33 3.29 -16.69 -10.47
N GLN A 34 3.25 -17.99 -10.14
CA GLN A 34 4.30 -18.98 -10.46
C GLN A 34 5.68 -18.50 -10.00
N THR A 35 5.79 -18.10 -8.72
CA THR A 35 7.03 -17.61 -8.11
C THR A 35 7.09 -18.02 -6.64
N ASP A 36 8.30 -18.17 -6.11
CA ASP A 36 8.53 -18.53 -4.72
C ASP A 36 8.45 -17.32 -3.79
N TYR A 37 8.56 -16.10 -4.32
CA TYR A 37 8.51 -14.87 -3.52
C TYR A 37 7.94 -13.68 -4.28
N VAL A 38 7.44 -12.70 -3.52
CA VAL A 38 7.14 -11.34 -4.00
C VAL A 38 8.02 -10.32 -3.29
N ASP A 39 8.29 -9.20 -3.96
CA ASP A 39 9.09 -8.14 -3.36
C ASP A 39 8.28 -7.37 -2.32
N LEU A 40 7.03 -7.00 -2.61
CA LEU A 40 6.17 -6.30 -1.66
C LEU A 40 4.81 -7.00 -1.57
N MET A 41 4.44 -7.38 -0.35
CA MET A 41 3.08 -7.81 -0.02
C MET A 41 2.39 -6.72 0.79
N GLN A 42 1.19 -6.33 0.37
CA GLN A 42 0.44 -5.27 1.03
C GLN A 42 -0.86 -5.80 1.65
N ILE A 43 -1.22 -5.30 2.83
CA ILE A 43 -2.55 -5.48 3.40
C ILE A 43 -3.47 -4.52 2.64
N HIS A 44 -4.45 -5.09 1.92
CA HIS A 44 -5.33 -4.36 1.03
C HIS A 44 -6.46 -3.66 1.77
N GLU A 45 -6.88 -2.49 1.26
CA GLU A 45 -8.08 -1.78 1.70
C GLU A 45 -8.18 -1.56 3.23
N ILE A 46 -7.16 -0.95 3.81
CA ILE A 46 -7.24 -0.40 5.16
C ILE A 46 -8.14 0.85 5.10
N ILE A 47 -9.45 0.65 5.31
CA ILE A 47 -10.48 1.66 5.07
C ILE A 47 -11.44 1.86 6.25
N ARG A 48 -11.37 1.00 7.28
CA ARG A 48 -12.18 1.12 8.50
C ARG A 48 -11.29 1.43 9.69
N MET A 49 -11.85 2.16 10.66
CA MET A 49 -11.11 2.54 11.87
C MET A 49 -10.71 1.33 12.74
N ASP A 50 -11.39 0.20 12.61
CA ASP A 50 -11.04 -1.05 13.31
C ASP A 50 -10.05 -1.95 12.53
N ASP A 51 -9.79 -1.67 11.26
CA ASP A 51 -8.85 -2.47 10.46
C ASP A 51 -7.44 -2.55 11.11
N PRO A 52 -6.84 -1.44 11.61
CA PRO A 52 -5.55 -1.54 12.29
C PRO A 52 -5.58 -2.49 13.48
N ASP A 53 -6.59 -2.39 14.32
CA ASP A 53 -6.72 -3.22 15.52
C ASP A 53 -6.83 -4.71 15.15
N ARG A 54 -7.59 -5.04 14.10
CA ARG A 54 -7.74 -6.41 13.59
C ARG A 54 -6.46 -6.98 12.99
N VAL A 55 -5.69 -6.14 12.29
CA VAL A 55 -4.42 -6.55 11.67
C VAL A 55 -3.38 -6.89 12.73
N PHE A 56 -3.32 -6.12 13.82
CA PHE A 56 -2.35 -6.26 14.90
C PHE A 56 -2.82 -7.13 16.07
N ALA A 57 -4.08 -7.58 16.08
CA ALA A 57 -4.59 -8.48 17.10
C ALA A 57 -3.83 -9.83 17.12
N PRO A 58 -3.80 -10.54 18.26
CA PRO A 58 -3.35 -11.94 18.28
C PRO A 58 -4.13 -12.77 17.25
N GLY A 59 -3.42 -13.50 16.38
CA GLY A 59 -4.01 -14.20 15.25
C GLY A 59 -4.41 -13.29 14.09
N GLY A 60 -3.95 -12.04 14.07
CA GLY A 60 -4.17 -11.07 12.99
C GLY A 60 -3.30 -11.31 11.76
N ALA A 61 -3.56 -10.52 10.71
CA ALA A 61 -2.89 -10.69 9.42
C ALA A 61 -1.37 -10.42 9.50
N LEU A 62 -0.93 -9.53 10.39
CA LEU A 62 0.47 -9.19 10.52
C LEU A 62 1.35 -10.38 10.91
N GLU A 63 0.84 -11.29 11.74
CA GLU A 63 1.57 -12.51 12.10
C GLU A 63 1.93 -13.33 10.83
N ALA A 64 0.94 -13.59 9.96
CA ALA A 64 1.19 -14.32 8.71
C ALA A 64 2.14 -13.59 7.77
N MET A 65 2.04 -12.26 7.69
CA MET A 65 2.96 -11.45 6.87
C MET A 65 4.39 -11.54 7.38
N THR A 66 4.57 -11.50 8.70
CA THR A 66 5.90 -11.60 9.34
C THR A 66 6.49 -12.99 9.16
N GLU A 67 5.69 -14.03 9.35
CA GLU A 67 6.08 -15.42 9.09
C GLU A 67 6.48 -15.64 7.63
N ALA A 68 5.71 -15.09 6.68
CA ALA A 68 6.02 -15.16 5.26
C ALA A 68 7.32 -14.43 4.93
N ARG A 69 7.62 -13.30 5.59
CA ARG A 69 8.90 -12.59 5.45
C ARG A 69 10.05 -13.42 6.00
N GLN A 70 9.89 -14.04 7.16
CA GLN A 70 10.91 -14.92 7.76
C GLN A 70 11.18 -16.16 6.89
N ALA A 71 10.13 -16.68 6.23
CA ALA A 71 10.23 -17.80 5.30
C ALA A 71 10.77 -17.42 3.90
N GLY A 72 11.11 -16.14 3.66
CA GLY A 72 11.61 -15.66 2.37
C GLY A 72 10.56 -15.53 1.26
N LYS A 73 9.28 -15.74 1.56
CA LYS A 73 8.16 -15.59 0.61
C LYS A 73 7.81 -14.14 0.30
N VAL A 74 8.14 -13.23 1.21
CA VAL A 74 7.86 -11.78 1.12
C VAL A 74 9.10 -11.03 1.56
N ARG A 75 9.57 -10.06 0.78
CA ARG A 75 10.73 -9.24 1.15
C ARG A 75 10.31 -8.02 1.98
N TYR A 76 9.30 -7.31 1.53
CA TYR A 76 8.80 -6.08 2.14
C TYR A 76 7.32 -6.19 2.46
N ILE A 77 6.91 -5.55 3.56
CA ILE A 77 5.52 -5.54 4.02
C ILE A 77 4.99 -4.12 3.99
N GLY A 78 3.85 -3.93 3.35
CA GLY A 78 3.16 -2.65 3.27
C GLY A 78 1.66 -2.75 3.51
N PHE A 79 0.98 -1.64 3.38
CA PHE A 79 -0.47 -1.60 3.35
C PHE A 79 -0.97 -0.56 2.33
N THR A 80 -2.23 -0.67 1.98
CA THR A 80 -2.91 0.27 1.08
C THR A 80 -4.32 0.55 1.55
N GLY A 81 -4.80 1.74 1.26
CA GLY A 81 -6.16 2.18 1.46
C GLY A 81 -6.41 3.45 0.67
N HIS A 82 -7.67 3.86 0.57
CA HIS A 82 -8.03 5.00 -0.27
C HIS A 82 -9.21 5.81 0.26
N LYS A 83 -9.68 5.53 1.47
CA LYS A 83 -10.91 6.13 2.00
C LYS A 83 -10.63 7.32 2.90
N SER A 84 -9.69 7.20 3.83
CA SER A 84 -9.43 8.25 4.82
C SER A 84 -7.96 8.31 5.22
N PRO A 85 -7.36 9.49 5.24
CA PRO A 85 -6.03 9.72 5.81
C PRO A 85 -5.94 9.33 7.30
N GLU A 86 -7.02 9.56 8.06
CA GLU A 86 -7.08 9.24 9.49
C GLU A 86 -6.86 7.74 9.75
N VAL A 87 -7.47 6.88 8.94
CA VAL A 87 -7.29 5.42 9.04
C VAL A 87 -5.83 5.03 8.78
N HIS A 88 -5.17 5.70 7.82
CA HIS A 88 -3.74 5.48 7.53
C HIS A 88 -2.87 5.91 8.72
N LEU A 89 -3.13 7.08 9.28
CA LEU A 89 -2.40 7.57 10.46
C LEU A 89 -2.62 6.65 11.67
N LYS A 90 -3.85 6.15 11.87
CA LYS A 90 -4.12 5.14 12.90
C LYS A 90 -3.32 3.87 12.65
N MET A 91 -3.24 3.40 11.40
CA MET A 91 -2.47 2.19 11.04
C MET A 91 -0.99 2.36 11.36
N LEU A 92 -0.39 3.50 11.02
CA LEU A 92 1.00 3.81 11.34
C LEU A 92 1.24 3.89 12.85
N LYS A 93 0.35 4.59 13.58
CA LYS A 93 0.43 4.70 15.05
C LYS A 93 0.28 3.33 15.72
N THR A 94 -0.63 2.48 15.25
CA THR A 94 -0.81 1.12 15.78
C THR A 94 0.43 0.27 15.52
N ALA A 95 1.06 0.41 14.35
CA ALA A 95 2.29 -0.27 14.02
C ALA A 95 3.42 0.13 14.99
N ASP A 96 3.64 1.42 15.18
CA ASP A 96 4.66 1.94 16.11
C ASP A 96 4.44 1.44 17.53
N ALA A 97 3.21 1.48 18.03
CA ALA A 97 2.84 0.98 19.36
C ALA A 97 3.10 -0.54 19.55
N ASN A 98 3.13 -1.30 18.46
CA ASN A 98 3.46 -2.73 18.45
C ASN A 98 4.92 -3.03 18.05
N GLY A 99 5.79 -2.01 18.00
CA GLY A 99 7.20 -2.17 17.61
C GLY A 99 7.39 -2.64 16.17
N PHE A 100 6.42 -2.37 15.29
CA PHE A 100 6.47 -2.74 13.89
C PHE A 100 6.54 -1.50 13.00
N ARG A 101 7.29 -1.60 11.90
CA ARG A 101 7.39 -0.55 10.88
C ARG A 101 7.09 -1.14 9.51
N PHE A 102 6.17 -0.53 8.79
CA PHE A 102 5.91 -0.85 7.40
C PHE A 102 7.06 -0.39 6.50
N ASP A 103 7.34 -1.16 5.47
CA ASP A 103 8.34 -0.80 4.46
C ASP A 103 7.77 0.16 3.41
N ALA A 104 6.48 0.04 3.10
CA ALA A 104 5.81 0.89 2.11
C ALA A 104 4.32 1.12 2.43
N VAL A 105 3.81 2.27 1.97
CA VAL A 105 2.38 2.63 2.03
C VAL A 105 1.92 3.08 0.66
N GLN A 106 0.78 2.53 0.21
CA GLN A 106 0.14 2.91 -1.04
C GLN A 106 -1.15 3.69 -0.75
N MET A 107 -1.28 4.87 -1.31
CA MET A 107 -2.41 5.78 -1.09
C MET A 107 -2.70 6.64 -2.33
N PRO A 108 -3.92 7.20 -2.46
CA PRO A 108 -4.24 8.15 -3.52
C PRO A 108 -3.36 9.39 -3.42
N LEU A 109 -2.79 9.81 -4.55
CA LEU A 109 -2.09 11.09 -4.69
C LEU A 109 -2.39 11.66 -6.07
N ASN A 110 -3.17 12.72 -6.11
CA ASN A 110 -3.61 13.37 -7.34
C ASN A 110 -3.98 14.84 -7.09
N VAL A 111 -4.26 15.59 -8.13
CA VAL A 111 -4.55 17.02 -8.06
C VAL A 111 -5.73 17.38 -7.16
N MET A 112 -6.69 16.46 -6.95
CA MET A 112 -7.85 16.70 -6.09
C MET A 112 -7.57 16.36 -4.63
N ASP A 113 -6.66 15.42 -4.36
CA ASP A 113 -6.30 14.99 -3.01
C ASP A 113 -5.82 16.16 -2.14
N ALA A 114 -5.12 17.13 -2.72
CA ALA A 114 -4.64 18.30 -2.01
C ALA A 114 -5.74 19.18 -1.38
N HIS A 115 -7.00 18.99 -1.77
CA HIS A 115 -8.11 19.90 -1.41
C HIS A 115 -9.11 19.32 -0.41
N PHE A 116 -9.21 17.98 -0.29
CA PHE A 116 -10.19 17.35 0.58
C PHE A 116 -9.65 16.04 1.16
N GLU A 117 -9.77 15.84 2.48
CA GLU A 117 -9.30 14.65 3.22
C GLU A 117 -7.91 14.17 2.72
N SER A 118 -6.97 15.10 2.64
CA SER A 118 -5.75 14.99 1.89
C SER A 118 -4.74 14.00 2.48
N PHE A 119 -4.44 12.95 1.75
CA PHE A 119 -3.32 12.06 2.04
C PHE A 119 -1.99 12.79 1.86
N GLU A 120 -1.90 13.68 0.87
CA GLU A 120 -0.73 14.51 0.63
C GLU A 120 -0.37 15.39 1.84
N LYS A 121 -1.37 16.04 2.46
CA LYS A 121 -1.13 16.96 3.57
C LYS A 121 -0.99 16.26 4.92
N GLN A 122 -1.63 15.12 5.11
CA GLN A 122 -1.73 14.48 6.41
C GLN A 122 -0.81 13.25 6.55
N VAL A 123 -0.75 12.38 5.54
CA VAL A 123 -0.03 11.10 5.60
C VAL A 123 1.37 11.20 4.99
N LEU A 124 1.47 11.83 3.82
CA LEU A 124 2.73 11.93 3.08
C LEU A 124 3.89 12.50 3.92
N PRO A 125 3.73 13.59 4.70
CA PRO A 125 4.81 14.13 5.52
C PRO A 125 5.30 13.16 6.59
N VAL A 126 4.41 12.35 7.16
CA VAL A 126 4.76 11.32 8.14
C VAL A 126 5.61 10.23 7.50
N LEU A 127 5.19 9.73 6.33
CA LEU A 127 5.93 8.69 5.60
C LEU A 127 7.32 9.16 5.19
N VAL A 128 7.44 10.41 4.71
CA VAL A 128 8.74 11.01 4.34
C VAL A 128 9.64 11.11 5.56
N LYS A 129 9.14 11.61 6.69
CA LYS A 129 9.90 11.75 7.94
C LYS A 129 10.42 10.41 8.43
N GLU A 130 9.60 9.36 8.32
CA GLU A 130 9.94 8.02 8.79
C GLU A 130 10.71 7.19 7.75
N GLY A 131 10.93 7.71 6.54
CA GLY A 131 11.63 7.01 5.48
C GLY A 131 10.90 5.75 5.00
N ILE A 132 9.56 5.77 5.02
CA ILE A 132 8.71 4.69 4.50
C ILE A 132 8.49 4.91 3.00
N GLY A 133 8.60 3.83 2.21
CA GLY A 133 8.36 3.89 0.76
C GLY A 133 6.94 4.33 0.42
N ILE A 134 6.79 5.25 -0.53
CA ILE A 134 5.51 5.85 -0.88
C ILE A 134 5.11 5.45 -2.29
N LEU A 135 3.96 4.79 -2.41
CA LEU A 135 3.38 4.42 -3.70
C LEU A 135 2.11 5.25 -3.94
N GLY A 136 2.22 6.25 -4.81
CA GLY A 136 1.07 7.06 -5.23
C GLY A 136 0.20 6.28 -6.21
N MET A 137 -1.10 6.16 -5.91
CA MET A 137 -2.06 5.54 -6.81
C MET A 137 -3.15 6.54 -7.22
N LYS A 138 -3.93 6.18 -8.23
CA LYS A 138 -5.05 6.98 -8.76
C LYS A 138 -4.64 8.41 -9.16
N PRO A 139 -3.52 8.61 -9.87
CA PRO A 139 -3.08 9.95 -10.26
C PRO A 139 -4.13 10.68 -11.12
N MET A 140 -4.98 9.95 -11.85
CA MET A 140 -6.07 10.48 -12.67
C MET A 140 -7.45 10.36 -12.00
N GLY A 141 -7.51 10.05 -10.69
CA GLY A 141 -8.75 10.04 -9.89
C GLY A 141 -9.83 9.07 -10.38
N SER A 142 -9.47 7.97 -11.03
CA SER A 142 -10.41 6.99 -11.58
C SER A 142 -11.46 7.60 -12.53
N ALA A 143 -11.04 8.46 -13.44
CA ALA A 143 -11.77 9.18 -14.47
C ALA A 143 -12.44 10.52 -14.07
N PRO A 144 -13.05 10.76 -12.91
CA PRO A 144 -13.73 12.04 -12.64
C PRO A 144 -12.86 13.28 -12.86
N ILE A 145 -11.57 13.20 -12.53
CA ILE A 145 -10.63 14.32 -12.74
C ILE A 145 -10.52 14.67 -14.23
N LEU A 146 -10.37 13.67 -15.08
CA LEU A 146 -10.26 13.88 -16.54
C LEU A 146 -11.59 14.27 -17.18
N GLN A 147 -12.72 13.81 -16.64
CA GLN A 147 -14.06 14.19 -17.10
C GLN A 147 -14.37 15.66 -16.85
N SER A 148 -13.66 16.32 -15.94
CA SER A 148 -13.80 17.76 -15.72
C SER A 148 -13.25 18.60 -16.86
N GLU A 149 -12.42 18.03 -17.72
CA GLU A 149 -11.69 18.71 -18.81
C GLU A 149 -10.79 19.89 -18.35
N LEU A 150 -10.56 20.01 -17.03
CA LEU A 150 -9.74 21.08 -16.47
C LEU A 150 -8.24 20.75 -16.48
N VAL A 151 -7.90 19.47 -16.54
CA VAL A 151 -6.52 18.98 -16.55
C VAL A 151 -6.37 17.81 -17.50
N THR A 152 -5.18 17.69 -18.09
CA THR A 152 -4.81 16.59 -18.97
C THR A 152 -4.21 15.42 -18.20
N PRO A 153 -4.19 14.19 -18.77
CA PRO A 153 -3.49 13.06 -18.17
C PRO A 153 -2.02 13.35 -17.85
N GLN A 154 -1.33 14.10 -18.71
CA GLN A 154 0.07 14.47 -18.52
C GLN A 154 0.26 15.38 -17.30
N GLU A 155 -0.63 16.35 -17.09
CA GLU A 155 -0.59 17.21 -15.93
C GLU A 155 -0.85 16.45 -14.64
N CYS A 156 -1.84 15.55 -14.63
CA CYS A 156 -2.11 14.67 -13.49
C CYS A 156 -0.88 13.81 -13.12
N LEU A 157 -0.22 13.22 -14.13
CA LEU A 157 0.98 12.41 -13.89
C LEU A 157 2.14 13.25 -13.39
N ARG A 158 2.40 14.43 -14.02
CA ARG A 158 3.44 15.36 -13.57
C ARG A 158 3.22 15.80 -12.12
N TYR A 159 1.97 16.11 -11.77
CA TYR A 159 1.63 16.45 -10.38
C TYR A 159 2.01 15.31 -9.41
N ALA A 160 1.49 14.12 -9.64
CA ALA A 160 1.77 12.97 -8.78
C ALA A 160 3.27 12.65 -8.69
N MET A 161 4.01 12.79 -9.79
CA MET A 161 5.45 12.57 -9.86
C MET A 161 6.28 13.71 -9.25
N SER A 162 5.71 14.90 -9.03
CA SER A 162 6.40 16.01 -8.36
C SER A 162 6.42 15.86 -6.83
N LEU A 163 5.57 14.99 -6.29
CA LEU A 163 5.54 14.68 -4.87
C LEU A 163 6.70 13.74 -4.48
N PRO A 164 7.13 13.70 -3.22
CA PRO A 164 8.22 12.83 -2.75
C PRO A 164 7.78 11.36 -2.68
N VAL A 165 7.46 10.78 -3.82
CA VAL A 165 7.01 9.39 -3.97
C VAL A 165 8.12 8.48 -4.48
N SER A 166 8.08 7.20 -4.11
CA SER A 166 8.99 6.18 -4.65
C SER A 166 8.52 5.69 -6.02
N VAL A 167 7.20 5.56 -6.19
CA VAL A 167 6.57 5.05 -7.43
C VAL A 167 5.20 5.71 -7.60
N VAL A 168 4.82 6.01 -8.84
CA VAL A 168 3.45 6.36 -9.24
C VAL A 168 2.85 5.18 -10.01
N ILE A 169 1.71 4.70 -9.55
CA ILE A 169 0.95 3.62 -10.18
C ILE A 169 -0.11 4.26 -11.07
N THR A 170 0.06 4.12 -12.36
CA THR A 170 -0.77 4.83 -13.35
C THR A 170 -2.12 4.15 -13.59
N GLY A 171 -2.24 2.84 -13.43
CA GLY A 171 -3.47 2.09 -13.69
C GLY A 171 -3.70 1.76 -15.15
#